data_b34ae00570552c04415b99e9a871ce07
#
_entry.id   b34ae00570552c04415b99e9a871ce07
#
_cell.length_a   1.000
_cell.length_b   1.000
_cell.length_c   1.000
_cell.angle_alpha   90.00
_cell.angle_beta   90.00
_cell.angle_gamma   90.00
#
_symmetry.space_group_name_H-M   'P 1'
#
loop_
_entity.id
_entity.type
_entity.pdbx_description
1 polymer ?
#
loop_
_entity_poly.entity_id
_entity_poly.type
_entity_poly.pdbx_seq_one_letter_code
_entity_poly.pdbx_strand_id
1 'polypeptide(L)'
;MDRTLDAEMEAARATARRRQSVRDRLLDAEDRSAELSISTVDGSVHRGIVDAVGSDHVELIHAGSSIAIAIQHISIIEGRP
;
A
#
# COMPACT_ATOMS: atom_id res chain seq x y z
N MET A 1 18.70 -20.89 23.37
CA MET A 1 17.69 -20.09 22.67
C MET A 1 18.36 -19.29 21.55
N ASP A 2 17.81 -19.35 20.39
CA ASP A 2 18.39 -18.70 19.23
C ASP A 2 17.84 -17.28 19.07
N ARG A 3 18.65 -16.30 19.42
CA ARG A 3 18.25 -14.88 19.34
C ARG A 3 18.09 -14.42 17.90
N THR A 4 18.82 -15.03 16.97
CA THR A 4 18.73 -14.69 15.56
C THR A 4 17.36 -15.08 15.01
N LEU A 5 16.87 -16.25 15.37
CA LEU A 5 15.55 -16.71 14.97
C LEU A 5 14.45 -15.83 15.52
N ASP A 6 14.56 -15.42 16.79
CA ASP A 6 13.58 -14.53 17.41
C ASP A 6 13.53 -13.17 16.70
N ALA A 7 14.71 -12.62 16.36
CA ALA A 7 14.80 -11.36 15.65
C ALA A 7 14.20 -11.46 14.25
N GLU A 8 14.44 -12.56 13.54
CA GLU A 8 13.87 -12.80 12.21
C GLU A 8 12.35 -12.92 12.26
N MET A 9 11.82 -13.63 13.25
CA MET A 9 10.38 -13.77 13.43
C MET A 9 9.73 -12.44 13.76
N GLU A 10 10.37 -11.63 14.58
CA GLU A 10 9.85 -10.30 14.94
C GLU A 10 9.86 -9.35 13.75
N ALA A 11 10.93 -9.40 12.94
CA ALA A 11 11.00 -8.61 11.71
C ALA A 11 9.92 -9.03 10.71
N ALA A 12 9.65 -10.33 10.58
CA ALA A 12 8.60 -10.85 9.72
C ALA A 12 7.21 -10.38 10.19
N ARG A 13 6.96 -10.37 11.50
CA ARG A 13 5.70 -9.88 12.07
C ARG A 13 5.53 -8.38 11.83
N ALA A 14 6.60 -7.61 12.01
CA ALA A 14 6.57 -6.17 11.76
C ALA A 14 6.25 -5.87 10.29
N THR A 15 6.86 -6.61 9.36
CA THR A 15 6.60 -6.48 7.94
C THR A 15 5.14 -6.82 7.60
N ALA A 16 4.62 -7.91 8.18
CA ALA A 16 3.24 -8.32 7.95
C ALA A 16 2.26 -7.26 8.47
N ARG A 17 2.49 -6.70 9.66
CA ARG A 17 1.66 -5.65 10.22
C ARG A 17 1.69 -4.39 9.36
N ARG A 18 2.85 -4.05 8.82
CA ARG A 18 3.00 -2.89 7.93
C ARG A 18 2.19 -3.04 6.66
N ARG A 19 2.24 -4.21 6.03
CA ARG A 19 1.46 -4.49 4.83
C ARG A 19 -0.04 -4.42 5.09
N GLN A 20 -0.48 -4.98 6.22
CA GLN A 20 -1.86 -4.95 6.62
C GLN A 20 -2.33 -3.52 6.86
N SER A 21 -1.53 -2.70 7.52
CA SER A 21 -1.86 -1.30 7.77
C SER A 21 -2.01 -0.50 6.47
N VAL A 22 -1.12 -0.72 5.50
CA VAL A 22 -1.21 -0.09 4.18
C VAL A 22 -2.48 -0.52 3.47
N ARG A 23 -2.76 -1.82 3.47
CA ARG A 23 -3.95 -2.35 2.82
C ARG A 23 -5.23 -1.81 3.44
N ASP A 24 -5.26 -1.69 4.77
CA ASP A 24 -6.42 -1.14 5.47
C ASP A 24 -6.69 0.32 5.07
N ARG A 25 -5.65 1.11 4.90
CA ARG A 25 -5.78 2.49 4.44
C ARG A 25 -6.29 2.56 3.01
N LEU A 26 -5.82 1.63 2.15
CA LEU A 26 -6.29 1.56 0.78
C LEU A 26 -7.77 1.15 0.70
N LEU A 27 -8.18 0.19 1.52
CA LEU A 27 -9.59 -0.23 1.58
C LEU A 27 -10.49 0.91 2.04
N ASP A 28 -10.06 1.67 3.03
CA ASP A 28 -10.80 2.83 3.51
C ASP A 28 -10.94 3.88 2.39
N ALA A 29 -9.87 4.12 1.65
CA ALA A 29 -9.89 5.06 0.52
C ALA A 29 -10.79 4.56 -0.60
N GLU A 30 -10.81 3.24 -0.86
CA GLU A 30 -11.73 2.66 -1.84
C GLU A 30 -13.18 2.93 -1.47
N ASP A 31 -13.54 2.68 -0.20
CA ASP A 31 -14.90 2.91 0.28
C ASP A 31 -15.35 4.36 0.11
N ARG A 32 -14.43 5.30 0.28
CA ARG A 32 -14.73 6.72 0.18
C ARG A 32 -14.48 7.30 -1.20
N SER A 33 -14.03 6.50 -2.15
CA SER A 33 -13.59 6.96 -3.47
C SER A 33 -12.62 8.12 -3.36
N ALA A 34 -11.69 8.03 -2.42
CA ALA A 34 -10.74 9.10 -2.13
C ALA A 34 -9.59 9.14 -3.13
N GLU A 35 -9.11 10.35 -3.42
CA GLU A 35 -7.92 10.51 -4.22
C GLU A 35 -6.69 10.33 -3.33
N LEU A 36 -5.74 9.53 -3.78
CA LEU A 36 -4.49 9.28 -3.08
C LEU A 36 -3.30 9.58 -3.96
N SER A 37 -2.21 9.95 -3.32
CA SER A 37 -0.89 10.03 -3.93
C SER A 37 -0.05 8.90 -3.34
N ILE A 38 0.43 8.00 -4.17
CA ILE A 38 1.18 6.82 -3.74
C ILE A 38 2.60 6.91 -4.28
N SER A 39 3.57 6.89 -3.38
CA SER A 39 4.99 6.82 -3.75
C SER A 39 5.46 5.39 -3.65
N THR A 40 6.20 4.94 -4.63
CA THR A 40 6.75 3.59 -4.66
C THR A 40 8.25 3.61 -4.36
N VAL A 41 8.79 2.44 -4.04
CA VAL A 41 10.20 2.32 -3.60
C VAL A 41 11.20 2.70 -4.67
N ASP A 42 10.79 2.74 -5.94
CA ASP A 42 11.63 3.18 -7.05
C ASP A 42 11.66 4.72 -7.22
N GLY A 43 10.95 5.44 -6.36
CA GLY A 43 10.89 6.90 -6.41
C GLY A 43 9.76 7.47 -7.26
N SER A 44 8.94 6.61 -7.87
CA SER A 44 7.80 7.06 -8.66
C SER A 44 6.65 7.52 -7.77
N VAL A 45 5.87 8.48 -8.25
CA VAL A 45 4.66 8.96 -7.56
C VAL A 45 3.47 8.77 -8.49
N HIS A 46 2.44 8.12 -7.98
CA HIS A 46 1.21 7.87 -8.71
C HIS A 46 0.03 8.48 -7.98
N ARG A 47 -0.82 9.19 -8.70
CA ARG A 47 -1.98 9.86 -8.13
C ARG A 47 -3.23 9.35 -8.80
N GLY A 48 -4.28 9.13 -8.03
CA GLY A 48 -5.54 8.69 -8.57
C GLY A 48 -6.55 8.32 -7.50
N ILE A 49 -7.72 7.91 -7.96
CA ILE A 49 -8.79 7.43 -7.09
C ILE A 49 -8.66 5.92 -6.98
N VAL A 50 -8.76 5.41 -5.76
CA VAL A 50 -8.68 3.96 -5.53
C VAL A 50 -9.93 3.29 -6.08
N ASP A 51 -9.74 2.46 -7.08
CA ASP A 51 -10.81 1.73 -7.76
C ASP A 51 -11.02 0.33 -7.20
N ALA A 52 -9.93 -0.36 -6.91
CA ALA A 52 -9.98 -1.72 -6.39
C ALA A 52 -8.74 -2.01 -5.54
N VAL A 53 -8.92 -2.83 -4.51
CA VAL A 53 -7.83 -3.26 -3.66
C VAL A 53 -7.83 -4.79 -3.60
N GLY A 54 -6.79 -5.41 -4.12
CA GLY A 54 -6.59 -6.85 -4.03
C GLY A 54 -5.77 -7.23 -2.82
N SER A 55 -5.38 -8.50 -2.74
CA SER A 55 -4.56 -8.98 -1.64
C SER A 55 -3.11 -8.48 -1.72
N ASP A 56 -2.62 -8.23 -2.93
CA ASP A 56 -1.23 -7.86 -3.18
C ASP A 56 -1.06 -6.62 -4.06
N HIS A 57 -2.14 -6.02 -4.52
CA HIS A 57 -2.08 -4.85 -5.39
C HIS A 57 -3.25 -3.91 -5.16
N VAL A 58 -3.09 -2.68 -5.65
CA VAL A 58 -4.16 -1.67 -5.65
C VAL A 58 -4.27 -1.12 -7.07
N GLU A 59 -5.48 -0.83 -7.50
CA GLU A 59 -5.73 -0.19 -8.78
C GLU A 59 -6.19 1.24 -8.57
N LEU A 60 -5.52 2.17 -9.25
CA LEU A 60 -5.86 3.59 -9.24
C LEU A 60 -6.37 4.01 -10.60
N ILE A 61 -7.36 4.89 -10.61
CA ILE A 61 -7.85 5.53 -11.83
C ILE A 61 -7.43 7.00 -11.82
N HIS A 62 -6.80 7.42 -12.90
CA HIS A 62 -6.40 8.81 -13.11
C HIS A 62 -6.57 9.18 -14.57
N ALA A 63 -7.36 10.22 -14.84
CA ALA A 63 -7.58 10.74 -16.19
C ALA A 63 -8.03 9.66 -17.19
N GLY A 64 -8.86 8.72 -16.73
CA GLY A 64 -9.36 7.63 -17.58
C GLY A 64 -8.43 6.45 -17.74
N SER A 65 -7.24 6.51 -17.14
CA SER A 65 -6.27 5.41 -17.18
C SER A 65 -6.27 4.67 -15.85
N SER A 66 -6.09 3.35 -15.93
CA SER A 66 -6.00 2.49 -14.74
C SER A 66 -4.55 2.05 -14.54
N ILE A 67 -4.08 2.15 -13.30
CA ILE A 67 -2.72 1.76 -12.92
C ILE A 67 -2.82 0.75 -11.79
N ALA A 68 -2.11 -0.37 -11.91
CA ALA A 68 -1.99 -1.36 -10.85
C ALA A 68 -0.64 -1.22 -10.16
N ILE A 69 -0.64 -1.13 -8.84
CA ILE A 69 0.57 -0.96 -8.04
C ILE A 69 0.64 -2.11 -7.04
N ALA A 70 1.78 -2.81 -6.99
CA ALA A 70 2.00 -3.85 -6.00
C ALA A 70 2.09 -3.21 -4.61
N ILE A 71 1.32 -3.71 -3.65
CA ILE A 71 1.29 -3.15 -2.29
C ILE A 71 2.68 -3.19 -1.65
N GLN A 72 3.45 -4.24 -1.92
CA GLN A 72 4.81 -4.38 -1.37
C GLN A 72 5.78 -3.32 -1.88
N HIS A 73 5.46 -2.62 -2.97
CA HIS A 73 6.31 -1.57 -3.52
C HIS A 73 5.93 -0.17 -3.02
N ILE A 74 4.89 -0.06 -2.23
CA ILE A 74 4.43 1.23 -1.72
C ILE A 74 5.28 1.67 -0.54
N SER A 75 5.80 2.88 -0.60
CA SER A 75 6.56 3.46 0.50
C SER A 75 5.78 4.53 1.25
N ILE A 76 5.02 5.37 0.54
CA ILE A 76 4.27 6.47 1.16
C ILE A 76 2.89 6.57 0.52
N ILE A 77 1.88 6.75 1.36
CA ILE A 77 0.52 7.06 0.90
C ILE A 77 0.12 8.41 1.49
N GLU A 78 -0.27 9.33 0.63
CA GLU A 78 -0.80 10.62 1.06
C GLU A 78 -2.22 10.78 0.54
N GLY A 79 -3.14 11.02 1.47
CA GLY A 79 -4.51 11.28 1.11
C GLY A 79 -4.78 12.78 1.04
N ARG A 80 -5.73 13.16 0.19
CA ARG A 80 -6.23 14.53 0.18
C ARG A 80 -7.48 14.65 1.05
N PRO A 81 -7.60 15.70 1.85
CA PRO A 81 -8.82 15.95 2.62
C PRO A 81 -10.03 16.25 1.72
#